data_45ee20393dcc0de0cccbc3305595cf41
#
_entry.id   45ee20393dcc0de0cccbc3305595cf41
#
_cell.length_a   1.000
_cell.length_b   1.000
_cell.length_c   1.000
_cell.angle_alpha   90.00
_cell.angle_beta   90.00
_cell.angle_gamma   90.00
#
_symmetry.space_group_name_H-M   'P 1'
#
loop_
_entity.id
_entity.type
_entity.pdbx_description
1 polymer ?
#
loop_
_entity_poly.entity_id
_entity_poly.type
_entity_poly.pdbx_seq_one_letter_code
_entity_poly.pdbx_strand_id
1 'polypeptide(L)'
;RNEISTKLVHELLFSLGFEISLPCINDKDQNLIFRNWKVNDGLVKNKYGILQPKEDAIEDHPEMIIVPLVGFSMLGYRLGYGGGYYDRFIDAKNKAGKIITVGFGYAFQEVDDLPIEPHDQKLNWILTEKYLYKVA
;
A
#
# COMPACT_ATOMS: atom_id res chain seq x y z
N ARG A 1 -13.24 -4.18 9.18
CA ARG A 1 -12.30 -3.14 8.83
C ARG A 1 -12.86 -2.19 7.80
N ASN A 2 -12.40 -0.98 7.83
CA ASN A 2 -12.91 0.08 6.95
C ASN A 2 -12.04 0.28 5.71
N GLU A 3 -11.30 -0.74 5.30
CA GLU A 3 -10.54 -0.66 4.07
C GLU A 3 -11.43 -0.88 2.86
N ILE A 4 -11.21 -0.10 1.83
CA ILE A 4 -11.87 -0.29 0.55
C ILE A 4 -11.31 -1.54 -0.12
N SER A 5 -12.20 -2.36 -0.72
CA SER A 5 -11.78 -3.59 -1.38
C SER A 5 -11.01 -3.28 -2.67
N THR A 6 -9.86 -3.94 -2.85
CA THR A 6 -9.04 -3.79 -4.05
C THR A 6 -9.24 -4.92 -5.06
N LYS A 7 -10.17 -5.84 -4.80
CA LYS A 7 -10.36 -7.02 -5.66
C LYS A 7 -10.63 -6.65 -7.11
N LEU A 8 -11.58 -5.75 -7.35
CA LEU A 8 -11.93 -5.32 -8.71
C LEU A 8 -10.78 -4.59 -9.39
N VAL A 9 -10.00 -3.82 -8.61
CA VAL A 9 -8.82 -3.12 -9.12
C VAL A 9 -7.77 -4.12 -9.58
N HIS A 10 -7.52 -5.16 -8.80
CA HIS A 10 -6.58 -6.23 -9.16
C HIS A 10 -7.02 -6.92 -10.46
N GLU A 11 -8.29 -7.30 -10.57
CA GLU A 11 -8.82 -7.95 -11.75
C GLU A 11 -8.70 -7.07 -12.98
N LEU A 12 -9.02 -5.79 -12.86
CA LEU A 12 -8.93 -4.84 -13.96
C LEU A 12 -7.49 -4.65 -14.42
N LEU A 13 -6.57 -4.39 -13.49
CA LEU A 13 -5.16 -4.19 -13.82
C LEU A 13 -4.56 -5.42 -14.48
N PHE A 14 -4.89 -6.60 -13.97
CA PHE A 14 -4.41 -7.84 -14.55
C PHE A 14 -4.93 -8.02 -15.98
N SER A 15 -6.21 -7.72 -16.21
CA SER A 15 -6.83 -7.81 -17.56
C SER A 15 -6.22 -6.82 -18.54
N LEU A 16 -5.69 -5.70 -18.07
CA LEU A 16 -5.01 -4.69 -18.88
C LEU A 16 -3.53 -5.01 -19.11
N GLY A 17 -3.04 -6.15 -18.62
CA GLY A 17 -1.67 -6.58 -18.84
C GLY A 17 -0.65 -6.05 -17.83
N PHE A 18 -1.09 -5.44 -16.74
CA PHE A 18 -0.18 -5.02 -15.69
C PHE A 18 0.26 -6.20 -14.83
N GLU A 19 1.52 -6.21 -14.45
CA GLU A 19 1.99 -7.12 -13.42
C GLU A 19 1.56 -6.61 -12.06
N ILE A 20 1.13 -7.54 -11.20
CA ILE A 20 0.65 -7.23 -9.86
C ILE A 20 1.56 -7.91 -8.85
N SER A 21 1.91 -7.17 -7.80
CA SER A 21 2.55 -7.73 -6.63
C SER A 21 1.74 -7.37 -5.39
N LEU A 22 1.82 -8.23 -4.39
CA LEU A 22 1.14 -8.02 -3.12
C LEU A 22 2.17 -7.88 -2.00
N PRO A 23 1.83 -7.10 -0.97
CA PRO A 23 2.75 -6.90 0.15
C PRO A 23 2.89 -8.15 1.00
N CYS A 24 4.11 -8.36 1.48
CA CYS A 24 4.44 -9.41 2.43
C CYS A 24 5.35 -8.85 3.49
N ILE A 25 5.29 -9.45 4.67
CA ILE A 25 6.28 -9.15 5.70
C ILE A 25 7.42 -10.16 5.56
N ASN A 26 8.64 -9.66 5.39
CA ASN A 26 9.83 -10.48 5.33
C ASN A 26 10.15 -11.00 6.74
N ASP A 27 10.17 -12.31 6.92
CA ASP A 27 10.40 -12.91 8.23
C ASP A 27 11.77 -12.61 8.82
N LYS A 28 12.77 -12.37 7.97
CA LYS A 28 14.16 -12.14 8.42
C LYS A 28 14.33 -10.79 9.12
N ASP A 29 13.83 -9.72 8.52
CA ASP A 29 14.05 -8.36 9.00
C ASP A 29 12.77 -7.64 9.39
N GLN A 30 11.61 -8.30 9.24
CA GLN A 30 10.28 -7.75 9.55
C GLN A 30 9.95 -6.50 8.73
N ASN A 31 10.57 -6.34 7.56
CA ASN A 31 10.26 -5.26 6.63
C ASN A 31 9.20 -5.68 5.62
N LEU A 32 8.55 -4.69 5.03
CA LEU A 32 7.60 -4.90 3.95
C LEU A 32 8.36 -5.13 2.64
N ILE A 33 7.99 -6.20 1.94
CA ILE A 33 8.44 -6.46 0.57
C ILE A 33 7.21 -6.76 -0.27
N PHE A 34 7.37 -6.74 -1.57
CA PHE A 34 6.29 -7.08 -2.51
C PHE A 34 6.71 -8.30 -3.32
N ARG A 35 5.77 -9.24 -3.48
CA ARG A 35 6.01 -10.44 -4.27
C ARG A 35 5.01 -10.53 -5.40
N ASN A 36 5.48 -11.03 -6.54
CA ASN A 36 4.63 -11.23 -7.71
C ASN A 36 3.42 -12.11 -7.36
N TRP A 37 2.27 -11.72 -7.86
CA TRP A 37 1.03 -12.45 -7.63
C TRP A 37 0.16 -12.40 -8.86
N LYS A 38 -0.38 -13.56 -9.24
CA LYS A 38 -1.37 -13.69 -10.30
C LYS A 38 -2.70 -14.10 -9.67
N VAL A 39 -3.79 -13.69 -10.32
CA VAL A 39 -5.14 -13.81 -9.77
C VAL A 39 -5.46 -15.21 -9.21
N ASN A 40 -4.90 -16.27 -9.78
CA ASN A 40 -5.16 -17.64 -9.34
C ASN A 40 -4.08 -18.23 -8.42
N ASP A 41 -3.07 -17.45 -8.05
CA ASP A 41 -2.05 -17.92 -7.14
C ASP A 41 -2.61 -18.04 -5.72
N GLY A 42 -2.19 -19.06 -5.00
CA GLY A 42 -2.57 -19.22 -3.61
C GLY A 42 -1.94 -18.17 -2.71
N LEU A 43 -2.59 -17.93 -1.58
CA LEU A 43 -2.10 -17.03 -0.55
C LEU A 43 -1.94 -17.77 0.76
N VAL A 44 -1.08 -17.28 1.63
CA VAL A 44 -0.86 -17.84 2.97
C VAL A 44 -1.06 -16.75 4.01
N LYS A 45 -1.45 -17.13 5.22
CA LYS A 45 -1.59 -16.17 6.32
C LYS A 45 -0.24 -15.90 6.97
N ASN A 46 0.07 -14.62 7.23
CA ASN A 46 1.23 -14.26 8.03
C ASN A 46 0.89 -14.29 9.53
N LYS A 47 1.84 -13.88 10.37
CA LYS A 47 1.66 -13.89 11.82
C LYS A 47 0.53 -12.99 12.33
N TYR A 48 0.06 -12.05 11.51
CA TYR A 48 -1.07 -11.18 11.83
C TYR A 48 -2.39 -11.69 11.26
N GLY A 49 -2.40 -12.88 10.65
CA GLY A 49 -3.59 -13.43 10.01
C GLY A 49 -3.94 -12.79 8.68
N ILE A 50 -3.05 -12.00 8.11
CA ILE A 50 -3.26 -11.32 6.83
C ILE A 50 -2.76 -12.21 5.70
N LEU A 51 -3.54 -12.31 4.63
CA LEU A 51 -3.16 -13.09 3.45
C LEU A 51 -2.06 -12.39 2.67
N GLN A 52 -1.06 -13.15 2.27
CA GLN A 52 0.07 -12.67 1.48
C GLN A 52 0.55 -13.75 0.52
N PRO A 53 1.31 -13.40 -0.54
CA PRO A 53 1.92 -14.37 -1.43
C PRO A 53 2.81 -15.37 -0.69
N LYS A 54 2.96 -16.54 -1.27
CA LYS A 54 3.84 -17.57 -0.72
C LYS A 54 5.29 -17.13 -0.75
N GLU A 55 6.08 -17.66 0.18
CA GLU A 55 7.48 -17.31 0.36
C GLU A 55 8.35 -17.58 -0.88
N ASP A 56 7.95 -18.53 -1.71
CA ASP A 56 8.67 -18.87 -2.95
C ASP A 56 8.29 -18.00 -4.15
N ALA A 57 7.30 -17.12 -3.99
CA ALA A 57 6.97 -16.17 -5.05
C ALA A 57 8.09 -15.14 -5.22
N ILE A 58 8.30 -14.70 -6.46
CA ILE A 58 9.39 -13.79 -6.81
C ILE A 58 9.16 -12.42 -6.17
N GLU A 59 10.20 -11.89 -5.53
CA GLU A 59 10.16 -10.53 -5.01
C GLU A 59 10.18 -9.54 -6.17
N ASP A 60 9.24 -8.58 -6.14
CA ASP A 60 9.13 -7.51 -7.13
C ASP A 60 9.55 -6.17 -6.54
N HIS A 61 9.89 -5.25 -7.43
CA HIS A 61 10.20 -3.87 -7.09
C HIS A 61 9.22 -2.95 -7.83
N PRO A 62 8.00 -2.77 -7.28
CA PRO A 62 6.97 -2.01 -7.96
C PRO A 62 7.34 -0.54 -8.14
N GLU A 63 6.92 0.03 -9.26
CA GLU A 63 7.09 1.45 -9.55
C GLU A 63 6.00 2.30 -8.90
N MET A 64 4.86 1.69 -8.64
CA MET A 64 3.72 2.33 -7.99
C MET A 64 3.13 1.38 -6.96
N ILE A 65 2.82 1.88 -5.78
CA ILE A 65 2.13 1.09 -4.77
C ILE A 65 0.83 1.76 -4.37
N ILE A 66 -0.14 0.92 -4.05
CA ILE A 66 -1.41 1.33 -3.47
C ILE A 66 -1.31 1.10 -1.97
N VAL A 67 -1.50 2.16 -1.21
CA VAL A 67 -1.31 2.15 0.24
C VAL A 67 -2.68 2.19 0.93
N PRO A 68 -2.97 1.23 1.80
CA PRO A 68 -4.25 1.23 2.50
C PRO A 68 -4.35 2.39 3.49
N LEU A 69 -5.55 2.96 3.58
CA LEU A 69 -5.81 4.09 4.47
C LEU A 69 -6.77 3.68 5.59
N VAL A 70 -6.44 4.07 6.82
CA VAL A 70 -7.37 4.05 7.95
C VAL A 70 -7.98 5.44 8.09
N GLY A 71 -7.14 6.47 7.98
CA GLY A 71 -7.50 7.85 7.92
C GLY A 71 -6.44 8.62 7.15
N PHE A 72 -6.78 9.75 6.59
CA PHE A 72 -5.82 10.54 5.82
C PHE A 72 -6.16 12.02 5.89
N SER A 73 -5.16 12.85 5.59
CA SER A 73 -5.36 14.28 5.41
C SER A 73 -5.06 14.67 3.97
N MET A 74 -5.61 15.78 3.55
CA MET A 74 -5.37 16.31 2.19
C MET A 74 -3.93 16.82 2.01
N LEU A 75 -3.15 16.88 3.09
CA LEU A 75 -1.71 17.13 3.01
C LEU A 75 -0.90 15.90 2.58
N GLY A 76 -1.55 14.74 2.45
CA GLY A 76 -0.93 13.52 1.98
C GLY A 76 -0.44 12.58 3.07
N TYR A 77 -0.72 12.86 4.31
CA TYR A 77 -0.37 11.98 5.43
C TYR A 77 -1.51 11.03 5.75
N ARG A 78 -1.18 9.89 6.34
CA ARG A 78 -2.16 8.87 6.66
C ARG A 78 -1.97 8.34 8.07
N LEU A 79 -3.07 7.90 8.67
CA LEU A 79 -3.05 7.00 9.80
C LEU A 79 -2.93 5.57 9.26
N GLY A 80 -2.00 4.82 9.83
CA GLY A 80 -1.85 3.40 9.53
C GLY A 80 -2.17 2.55 10.75
N TYR A 81 -1.74 1.31 10.69
CA TYR A 81 -1.99 0.34 11.75
C TYR A 81 -0.91 0.33 12.86
N GLY A 82 0.02 1.29 12.83
CA GLY A 82 1.02 1.48 13.89
C GLY A 82 2.37 0.79 13.68
N GLY A 83 2.48 -0.15 12.74
CA GLY A 83 3.72 -0.88 12.52
C GLY A 83 4.80 -0.13 11.75
N GLY A 84 4.45 0.93 11.03
CA GLY A 84 5.38 1.73 10.24
C GLY A 84 5.93 1.03 9.00
N TYR A 85 5.33 -0.08 8.58
CA TYR A 85 5.83 -0.89 7.46
C TYR A 85 5.87 -0.10 6.15
N TYR A 86 4.79 0.59 5.82
CA TYR A 86 4.71 1.37 4.59
C TYR A 86 5.61 2.59 4.64
N ASP A 87 5.68 3.28 5.77
CA ASP A 87 6.55 4.45 5.90
C ASP A 87 8.02 4.08 5.71
N ARG A 88 8.47 2.97 6.30
CA ARG A 88 9.83 2.48 6.11
C ARG A 88 10.10 2.07 4.67
N PHE A 89 9.14 1.36 4.05
CA PHE A 89 9.27 0.94 2.66
C PHE A 89 9.37 2.15 1.72
N ILE A 90 8.47 3.11 1.87
CA ILE A 90 8.44 4.32 1.05
C ILE A 90 9.72 5.13 1.23
N ASP A 91 10.17 5.31 2.46
CA ASP A 91 11.41 6.04 2.76
C ASP A 91 12.61 5.39 2.06
N ALA A 92 12.75 4.08 2.17
CA ALA A 92 13.85 3.35 1.53
C ALA A 92 13.82 3.47 0.00
N LYS A 93 12.63 3.37 -0.61
CA LYS A 93 12.48 3.48 -2.06
C LYS A 93 12.76 4.90 -2.55
N ASN A 94 12.32 5.91 -1.82
CA ASN A 94 12.58 7.30 -2.19
C ASN A 94 14.07 7.66 -2.10
N LYS A 95 14.80 7.05 -1.18
CA LYS A 95 16.26 7.21 -1.10
C LYS A 95 17.00 6.55 -2.26
N ALA A 96 16.47 5.45 -2.78
CA ALA A 96 17.07 4.71 -3.91
C ALA A 96 16.64 5.26 -5.29
N GLY A 97 15.61 6.09 -5.33
CA GLY A 97 15.03 6.62 -6.56
C GLY A 97 13.71 7.27 -6.23
N LYS A 98 12.67 6.95 -6.99
CA LYS A 98 11.31 7.42 -6.69
C LYS A 98 10.32 6.27 -6.80
N ILE A 99 9.32 6.30 -5.93
CA ILE A 99 8.16 5.42 -6.02
C ILE A 99 6.90 6.29 -6.03
N ILE A 100 5.92 5.90 -6.84
CA ILE A 100 4.62 6.57 -6.85
C ILE A 100 3.73 5.90 -5.82
N THR A 101 3.16 6.68 -4.92
CA THR A 101 2.31 6.19 -3.85
C THR A 101 0.90 6.74 -4.00
N VAL A 102 -0.07 5.83 -3.98
CA VAL A 102 -1.50 6.16 -4.08
C VAL A 102 -2.20 5.62 -2.83
N GLY A 103 -2.64 6.52 -1.98
CA GLY A 103 -3.48 6.14 -0.86
C GLY A 103 -4.86 5.76 -1.35
N PHE A 104 -5.42 4.66 -0.85
CA PHE A 104 -6.69 4.14 -1.31
C PHE A 104 -7.64 3.94 -0.13
N GLY A 105 -8.76 4.64 -0.15
CA GLY A 105 -9.73 4.59 0.94
C GLY A 105 -11.04 5.27 0.58
N TYR A 106 -11.92 5.33 1.56
CA TYR A 106 -13.21 6.03 1.41
C TYR A 106 -13.06 7.51 1.75
N ALA A 107 -13.84 8.36 1.09
CA ALA A 107 -13.81 9.80 1.33
C ALA A 107 -14.11 10.16 2.79
N PHE A 108 -14.96 9.38 3.47
CA PHE A 108 -15.28 9.64 4.88
C PHE A 108 -14.08 9.44 5.83
N GLN A 109 -13.01 8.81 5.36
CA GLN A 109 -11.80 8.59 6.16
C GLN A 109 -10.88 9.82 6.20
N GLU A 110 -11.24 10.88 5.49
CA GLU A 110 -10.51 12.13 5.56
C GLU A 110 -10.66 12.78 6.94
N VAL A 111 -9.54 13.24 7.50
CA VAL A 111 -9.51 13.95 8.78
C VAL A 111 -8.72 15.24 8.62
N ASP A 112 -9.14 16.30 9.33
CA ASP A 112 -8.50 17.60 9.23
C ASP A 112 -7.21 17.67 10.05
N ASP A 113 -7.20 17.05 11.19
CA ASP A 113 -6.15 17.18 12.21
C ASP A 113 -5.52 15.83 12.49
N LEU A 114 -4.63 15.43 11.59
CA LEU A 114 -3.96 14.14 11.70
C LEU A 114 -2.61 14.34 12.38
N PRO A 115 -2.32 13.63 13.48
CA PRO A 115 -1.00 13.72 14.09
C PRO A 115 0.08 13.20 13.14
N ILE A 116 1.14 13.98 12.97
CA ILE A 116 2.24 13.68 12.06
C ILE A 116 3.51 13.53 12.86
N GLU A 117 4.25 12.45 12.60
CA GLU A 117 5.55 12.21 13.19
C GLU A 117 6.65 12.38 12.15
N PRO A 118 7.92 12.64 12.56
CA PRO A 118 8.99 12.92 11.60
C PRO A 118 9.26 11.83 10.57
N HIS A 119 8.96 10.57 10.90
CA HIS A 119 9.19 9.43 10.00
C HIS A 119 8.01 9.17 9.05
N ASP A 120 6.89 9.86 9.22
CA ASP A 120 5.72 9.66 8.38
C ASP A 120 6.01 10.12 6.96
N GLN A 121 5.61 9.29 5.98
CA GLN A 121 5.87 9.54 4.57
C GLN A 121 4.63 10.10 3.89
N LYS A 122 4.83 11.14 3.12
CA LYS A 122 3.78 11.80 2.37
C LYS A 122 3.45 10.99 1.12
N LEU A 123 2.15 10.76 0.89
CA LEU A 123 1.67 10.09 -0.32
C LEU A 123 1.63 11.07 -1.49
N ASN A 124 1.75 10.55 -2.72
CA ASN A 124 1.67 11.37 -3.93
C ASN A 124 0.23 11.63 -4.37
N TRP A 125 -0.63 10.62 -4.20
CA TRP A 125 -2.02 10.66 -4.64
C TRP A 125 -2.93 10.06 -3.60
N ILE A 126 -4.19 10.49 -3.59
CA ILE A 126 -5.25 9.87 -2.79
C ILE A 126 -6.40 9.56 -3.72
N LEU A 127 -6.84 8.31 -3.72
CA LEU A 127 -7.96 7.82 -4.50
C LEU A 127 -9.07 7.37 -3.56
N THR A 128 -10.26 7.92 -3.75
CA THR A 128 -11.45 7.52 -3.02
C THR A 128 -12.57 7.20 -4.01
N GLU A 129 -13.72 6.77 -3.51
CA GLU A 129 -14.90 6.54 -4.35
C GLU A 129 -15.44 7.84 -4.97
N LYS A 130 -15.00 9.01 -4.48
CA LYS A 130 -15.50 10.32 -4.94
C LYS A 130 -14.52 11.10 -5.78
N TYR A 131 -13.20 10.88 -5.60
CA TYR A 131 -12.22 11.71 -6.30
C TYR A 131 -10.85 11.04 -6.36
N LEU A 132 -10.04 11.52 -7.31
CA LEU A 132 -8.61 11.28 -7.36
C LEU A 132 -7.92 12.63 -7.11
N TYR A 133 -7.12 12.70 -6.06
CA TYR A 133 -6.50 13.93 -5.61
C TYR A 133 -4.98 13.82 -5.68
N LYS A 134 -4.34 14.78 -6.37
CA LYS A 134 -2.89 14.87 -6.41
C LYS A 134 -2.40 15.72 -5.24
N VAL A 135 -1.59 15.14 -4.38
CA VAL A 135 -1.03 15.83 -3.23
C VAL A 135 0.03 16.83 -3.68
N ALA A 136 -0.06 18.03 -3.17
CA ALA A 136 0.88 19.10 -3.51
C ALA A 136 2.28 18.89 -2.91
#